data_6288a78718ad3e5bd5a345fab007ab28
#
_entry.id   6288a78718ad3e5bd5a345fab007ab28
#
_cell.length_a   1.000
_cell.length_b   1.000
_cell.length_c   1.000
_cell.angle_alpha   90.00
_cell.angle_beta   90.00
_cell.angle_gamma   90.00
#
_symmetry.space_group_name_H-M   'P 1'
#
loop_
_entity.id
_entity.type
_entity.pdbx_description
1 polymer ?
#
loop_
_entity_poly.entity_id
_entity_poly.type
_entity_poly.pdbx_seq_one_letter_code
_entity_poly.pdbx_strand_id
1 'polypeptide(L)'
;MKRHPGGEDHTLALLKRSGLTPPARILDMGAGAGEALALLRHQGFDAAGIDLEPRSPQVAQGNFLRAPYESASFDGILTQCAFYVSGDPFAAFQEARRLLKPGGKLMFSDVWEETQAVAIPGFVIETVEDMTPLWREYFLEAIWNGDCVPLPRGKKFRYLAITARKEN
;
A
#
# COMPACT_ATOMS: atom_id res chain seq x y z
N MET A 1 15.05 10.40 -5.90
CA MET A 1 14.86 8.92 -6.01
C MET A 1 13.37 8.61 -5.83
N LYS A 2 12.81 7.74 -6.63
CA LYS A 2 11.43 7.25 -6.42
C LYS A 2 11.40 6.47 -5.09
N ARG A 3 10.39 6.67 -4.27
CA ARG A 3 10.33 6.06 -2.92
C ARG A 3 9.70 4.67 -2.90
N HIS A 4 9.10 4.28 -4.01
CA HIS A 4 8.60 2.94 -4.26
C HIS A 4 8.73 2.62 -5.77
N PRO A 5 8.75 1.34 -6.16
CA PRO A 5 8.81 0.95 -7.55
C PRO A 5 7.71 1.61 -8.39
N GLY A 6 8.08 2.19 -9.53
CA GLY A 6 7.15 2.82 -10.45
C GLY A 6 6.70 4.25 -10.11
N GLY A 7 6.91 4.74 -8.87
CA GLY A 7 6.58 6.14 -8.49
C GLY A 7 5.11 6.50 -8.75
N GLU A 8 4.85 7.77 -9.11
CA GLU A 8 3.50 8.29 -9.31
C GLU A 8 2.69 7.54 -10.36
N ASP A 9 3.30 7.13 -11.47
CA ASP A 9 2.63 6.38 -12.54
C ASP A 9 2.04 5.07 -12.01
N HIS A 10 2.77 4.41 -11.11
CA HIS A 10 2.30 3.19 -10.47
C HIS A 10 1.12 3.46 -9.51
N THR A 11 1.20 4.52 -8.72
CA THR A 11 0.10 4.94 -7.84
C THR A 11 -1.17 5.25 -8.65
N LEU A 12 -1.04 5.99 -9.75
CA LEU A 12 -2.15 6.27 -10.65
C LEU A 12 -2.73 5.01 -11.30
N ALA A 13 -1.88 4.04 -11.67
CA ALA A 13 -2.33 2.78 -12.23
C ALA A 13 -3.14 1.95 -11.23
N LEU A 14 -2.69 1.86 -9.96
CA LEU A 14 -3.43 1.22 -8.89
C LEU A 14 -4.78 1.91 -8.64
N LEU A 15 -4.78 3.23 -8.57
CA LEU A 15 -5.99 4.03 -8.39
C LEU A 15 -7.01 3.78 -9.51
N LYS A 16 -6.56 3.82 -10.76
CA LYS A 16 -7.40 3.53 -11.93
C LYS A 16 -8.02 2.13 -11.87
N ARG A 17 -7.21 1.12 -11.52
CA ARG A 17 -7.68 -0.28 -11.42
C ARG A 17 -8.66 -0.50 -10.27
N SER A 18 -8.57 0.29 -9.20
CA SER A 18 -9.50 0.20 -8.08
C SER A 18 -10.94 0.57 -8.47
N GLY A 19 -11.10 1.38 -9.51
CA GLY A 19 -12.39 1.90 -9.94
C GLY A 19 -12.98 2.96 -9.00
N LEU A 20 -12.23 3.42 -7.99
CA LEU A 20 -12.67 4.50 -7.11
C LEU A 20 -12.72 5.83 -7.88
N THR A 21 -13.71 6.64 -7.56
CA THR A 21 -13.90 7.97 -8.14
C THR A 21 -13.98 9.03 -7.05
N PRO A 22 -13.45 10.25 -7.32
CA PRO A 22 -13.60 11.36 -6.38
C PRO A 22 -15.11 11.67 -6.11
N PRO A 23 -15.45 12.06 -4.88
CA PRO A 23 -14.56 12.37 -3.74
C PRO A 23 -14.37 11.21 -2.74
N ALA A 24 -14.25 9.97 -3.21
CA ALA A 24 -14.06 8.80 -2.32
C ALA A 24 -12.97 9.05 -1.28
N ARG A 25 -13.18 8.53 -0.08
CA ARG A 25 -12.25 8.70 1.05
C ARG A 25 -11.22 7.59 1.07
N ILE A 26 -9.94 7.95 1.00
CA ILE A 26 -8.81 7.01 0.90
C ILE A 26 -7.82 7.26 2.05
N LEU A 27 -7.37 6.18 2.72
CA LEU A 27 -6.27 6.23 3.66
C LEU A 27 -5.01 5.63 3.03
N ASP A 28 -3.91 6.35 3.08
CA ASP A 28 -2.57 5.86 2.75
C ASP A 28 -1.90 5.32 4.01
N MET A 29 -1.78 3.99 4.11
CA MET A 29 -1.17 3.29 5.24
C MET A 29 0.33 3.10 4.97
N GLY A 30 1.16 3.82 5.71
CA GLY A 30 2.60 3.94 5.48
C GLY A 30 2.94 5.09 4.53
N ALA A 31 2.31 6.24 4.74
CA ALA A 31 2.34 7.39 3.82
C ALA A 31 3.69 8.12 3.76
N GLY A 32 4.61 7.88 4.70
CA GLY A 32 5.97 8.40 4.70
C GLY A 32 6.06 9.92 4.53
N ALA A 33 6.49 10.36 3.36
CA ALA A 33 6.60 11.78 3.02
C ALA A 33 5.31 12.39 2.44
N GLY A 34 4.26 11.57 2.23
CA GLY A 34 2.97 12.07 1.74
C GLY A 34 2.92 12.33 0.23
N GLU A 35 3.80 11.74 -0.56
CA GLU A 35 3.80 11.92 -2.03
C GLU A 35 2.52 11.34 -2.65
N ALA A 36 2.16 10.10 -2.31
CA ALA A 36 0.92 9.49 -2.76
C ALA A 36 -0.32 10.24 -2.21
N LEU A 37 -0.26 10.69 -0.95
CA LEU A 37 -1.30 11.51 -0.35
C LEU A 37 -1.55 12.81 -1.14
N ALA A 38 -0.49 13.52 -1.50
CA ALA A 38 -0.57 14.74 -2.32
C ALA A 38 -1.17 14.45 -3.71
N LEU A 39 -0.75 13.35 -4.33
CA LEU A 39 -1.26 12.90 -5.62
C LEU A 39 -2.77 12.59 -5.56
N LEU A 40 -3.21 11.83 -4.55
CA LEU A 40 -4.63 11.50 -4.34
C LEU A 40 -5.48 12.77 -4.19
N ARG A 41 -5.02 13.73 -3.39
CA ARG A 41 -5.69 15.02 -3.19
C ARG A 41 -5.75 15.84 -4.48
N HIS A 42 -4.68 15.84 -5.27
CA HIS A 42 -4.66 16.51 -6.58
C HIS A 42 -5.66 15.86 -7.55
N GLN A 43 -5.92 14.56 -7.44
CA GLN A 43 -6.95 13.85 -8.20
C GLN A 43 -8.38 14.07 -7.65
N GLY A 44 -8.55 14.84 -6.59
CA GLY A 44 -9.86 15.19 -6.03
C GLY A 44 -10.41 14.23 -4.97
N PHE A 45 -9.59 13.31 -4.47
CA PHE A 45 -9.99 12.39 -3.39
C PHE A 45 -9.88 13.04 -2.01
N ASP A 46 -10.75 12.63 -1.07
CA ASP A 46 -10.60 12.91 0.35
C ASP A 46 -9.55 11.94 0.93
N ALA A 47 -8.31 12.37 0.97
CA ALA A 47 -7.19 11.51 1.32
C ALA A 47 -6.55 11.90 2.66
N ALA A 48 -6.35 10.88 3.53
CA ALA A 48 -5.56 10.93 4.76
C ALA A 48 -4.35 10.00 4.64
N GLY A 49 -3.31 10.28 5.41
CA GLY A 49 -2.11 9.43 5.49
C GLY A 49 -1.69 9.21 6.94
N ILE A 50 -1.20 8.01 7.24
CA ILE A 50 -0.66 7.62 8.55
C ILE A 50 0.69 6.91 8.40
N ASP A 51 1.63 7.23 9.26
CA ASP A 51 2.96 6.60 9.31
C ASP A 51 3.52 6.64 10.74
N LEU A 52 4.33 5.64 11.11
CA LEU A 52 5.03 5.63 12.40
C LEU A 52 6.03 6.78 12.52
N GLU A 53 6.71 7.07 11.41
CA GLU A 53 7.75 8.10 11.30
C GLU A 53 7.46 9.02 10.11
N PRO A 54 6.41 9.86 10.21
CA PRO A 54 6.01 10.72 9.10
C PRO A 54 7.13 11.74 8.78
N ARG A 55 7.36 11.93 7.49
CA ARG A 55 8.34 12.90 6.96
C ARG A 55 7.66 14.12 6.34
N SER A 56 6.39 14.32 6.65
CA SER A 56 5.57 15.45 6.22
C SER A 56 4.57 15.79 7.32
N PRO A 57 4.31 17.07 7.59
CA PRO A 57 3.29 17.49 8.55
C PRO A 57 1.86 17.15 8.11
N GLN A 58 1.67 16.76 6.85
CA GLN A 58 0.36 16.36 6.31
C GLN A 58 0.03 14.89 6.56
N VAL A 59 1.01 14.12 7.03
CA VAL A 59 0.86 12.70 7.39
C VAL A 59 0.72 12.61 8.90
N ALA A 60 -0.34 11.96 9.38
CA ALA A 60 -0.55 11.73 10.80
C ALA A 60 0.49 10.73 11.35
N GLN A 61 1.05 11.02 12.51
CA GLN A 61 1.89 10.07 13.21
C GLN A 61 1.03 9.02 13.90
N GLY A 62 1.29 7.74 13.65
CA GLY A 62 0.60 6.63 14.29
C GLY A 62 0.95 5.28 13.70
N ASN A 63 0.59 4.25 14.45
CA ASN A 63 0.76 2.87 14.01
C ASN A 63 -0.46 2.44 13.18
N PHE A 64 -0.26 2.19 11.89
CA PHE A 64 -1.34 1.74 11.02
C PHE A 64 -1.84 0.32 11.33
N LEU A 65 -1.13 -0.48 12.12
CA LEU A 65 -1.64 -1.76 12.61
C LEU A 65 -2.77 -1.59 13.65
N ARG A 66 -2.94 -0.39 14.19
CA ARG A 66 -3.98 0.03 15.12
C ARG A 66 -4.32 1.50 14.87
N ALA A 67 -4.79 1.78 13.67
CA ALA A 67 -5.04 3.15 13.24
C ALA A 67 -6.20 3.79 14.04
N PRO A 68 -6.09 5.07 14.43
CA PRO A 68 -7.06 5.75 15.27
C PRO A 68 -8.27 6.24 14.46
N TYR A 69 -8.82 5.37 13.62
CA TYR A 69 -10.00 5.63 12.83
C TYR A 69 -11.10 4.61 13.12
N GLU A 70 -12.33 5.03 12.96
CA GLU A 70 -13.49 4.16 13.10
C GLU A 70 -13.52 3.06 12.03
N SER A 71 -14.14 1.92 12.37
CA SER A 71 -14.38 0.85 11.40
C SER A 71 -15.28 1.35 10.26
N ALA A 72 -15.07 0.82 9.06
CA ALA A 72 -15.87 1.14 7.88
C ALA A 72 -15.92 2.66 7.58
N SER A 73 -14.81 3.37 7.74
CA SER A 73 -14.72 4.82 7.52
C SER A 73 -14.07 5.22 6.20
N PHE A 74 -13.48 4.28 5.45
CA PHE A 74 -12.80 4.55 4.18
C PHE A 74 -13.41 3.77 3.02
N ASP A 75 -13.46 4.40 1.84
CA ASP A 75 -13.82 3.77 0.58
C ASP A 75 -12.64 3.00 -0.03
N GLY A 76 -11.43 3.47 0.24
CA GLY A 76 -10.19 2.87 -0.23
C GLY A 76 -9.06 2.91 0.79
N ILE A 77 -8.21 1.89 0.72
CA ILE A 77 -6.90 1.86 1.39
C ILE A 77 -5.83 1.78 0.31
N LEU A 78 -4.85 2.66 0.36
CA LEU A 78 -3.61 2.59 -0.41
C LEU A 78 -2.47 2.18 0.53
N THR A 79 -1.60 1.30 0.07
CA THR A 79 -0.36 0.95 0.77
C THR A 79 0.70 0.51 -0.23
N GLN A 80 1.90 1.06 -0.10
CA GLN A 80 3.01 0.81 -1.00
C GLN A 80 4.30 0.65 -0.19
N CYS A 81 4.91 -0.54 -0.24
CA CYS A 81 6.15 -0.88 0.48
C CYS A 81 6.05 -0.68 2.01
N ALA A 82 4.90 -0.91 2.63
CA ALA A 82 4.70 -0.64 4.05
C ALA A 82 4.31 -1.88 4.86
N PHE A 83 3.50 -2.78 4.30
CA PHE A 83 2.98 -3.92 5.07
C PHE A 83 4.06 -4.93 5.44
N TYR A 84 4.97 -5.23 4.51
CA TYR A 84 6.08 -6.15 4.79
C TYR A 84 7.01 -5.60 5.89
N VAL A 85 7.40 -4.33 5.80
CA VAL A 85 8.31 -3.70 6.76
C VAL A 85 7.66 -3.46 8.13
N SER A 86 6.35 -3.57 8.26
CA SER A 86 5.65 -3.51 9.56
C SER A 86 6.00 -4.68 10.48
N GLY A 87 6.51 -5.78 9.92
CA GLY A 87 6.80 -7.02 10.62
C GLY A 87 5.58 -7.92 10.84
N ASP A 88 4.37 -7.42 10.58
CA ASP A 88 3.12 -8.18 10.69
C ASP A 88 2.15 -7.82 9.54
N PRO A 89 2.42 -8.31 8.31
CA PRO A 89 1.54 -8.05 7.17
C PRO A 89 0.12 -8.57 7.37
N PHE A 90 -0.05 -9.65 8.12
CA PHE A 90 -1.38 -10.21 8.40
C PHE A 90 -2.22 -9.24 9.23
N ALA A 91 -1.69 -8.70 10.33
CA ALA A 91 -2.36 -7.67 11.12
C ALA A 91 -2.64 -6.41 10.29
N ALA A 92 -1.74 -6.04 9.38
CA ALA A 92 -1.94 -4.90 8.47
C ALA A 92 -3.15 -5.11 7.54
N PHE A 93 -3.30 -6.31 6.95
CA PHE A 93 -4.47 -6.65 6.13
C PHE A 93 -5.76 -6.68 6.94
N GLN A 94 -5.72 -7.20 8.18
CA GLN A 94 -6.89 -7.20 9.06
C GLN A 94 -7.32 -5.77 9.41
N GLU A 95 -6.38 -4.89 9.71
CA GLU A 95 -6.68 -3.50 10.01
C GLU A 95 -7.21 -2.75 8.78
N ALA A 96 -6.62 -2.95 7.60
CA ALA A 96 -7.16 -2.42 6.36
C ALA A 96 -8.61 -2.90 6.13
N ARG A 97 -8.89 -4.18 6.37
CA ARG A 97 -10.26 -4.73 6.29
C ARG A 97 -11.21 -4.08 7.29
N ARG A 98 -10.77 -3.83 8.52
CA ARG A 98 -11.58 -3.14 9.55
C ARG A 98 -11.96 -1.73 9.11
N LEU A 99 -10.99 -0.99 8.56
CA LEU A 99 -11.15 0.41 8.16
C LEU A 99 -12.00 0.59 6.91
N LEU A 100 -11.98 -0.38 6.00
CA LEU A 100 -12.76 -0.31 4.76
C LEU A 100 -14.25 -0.51 5.01
N LYS A 101 -15.05 0.29 4.33
CA LYS A 101 -16.50 0.07 4.18
C LYS A 101 -16.76 -1.27 3.48
N PRO A 102 -17.95 -1.88 3.63
CA PRO A 102 -18.35 -3.03 2.81
C PRO A 102 -18.14 -2.72 1.31
N GLY A 103 -17.50 -3.63 0.58
CA GLY A 103 -17.16 -3.43 -0.83
C GLY A 103 -16.04 -2.43 -1.11
N GLY A 104 -15.42 -1.84 -0.08
CA GLY A 104 -14.29 -0.92 -0.21
C GLY A 104 -13.08 -1.57 -0.85
N LYS A 105 -12.17 -0.77 -1.38
CA LYS A 105 -11.05 -1.19 -2.23
C LYS A 105 -9.71 -1.13 -1.51
N LEU A 106 -8.94 -2.19 -1.62
CA LEU A 106 -7.54 -2.23 -1.24
C LEU A 106 -6.67 -2.07 -2.49
N MET A 107 -5.76 -1.10 -2.46
CA MET A 107 -4.72 -0.85 -3.45
C MET A 107 -3.38 -1.13 -2.78
N PHE A 108 -2.78 -2.26 -3.10
CA PHE A 108 -1.60 -2.79 -2.43
C PHE A 108 -0.46 -2.98 -3.41
N SER A 109 0.76 -2.59 -3.03
CA SER A 109 1.97 -3.04 -3.71
C SER A 109 3.11 -3.24 -2.72
N ASP A 110 3.65 -4.45 -2.70
CA ASP A 110 4.74 -4.82 -1.80
C ASP A 110 5.39 -6.13 -2.25
N VAL A 111 6.44 -6.54 -1.55
CA VAL A 111 7.06 -7.85 -1.73
C VAL A 111 6.11 -8.96 -1.29
N TRP A 112 6.15 -10.07 -2.03
CA TRP A 112 5.34 -11.25 -1.80
C TRP A 112 6.21 -12.49 -1.91
N GLU A 113 6.22 -13.35 -0.90
CA GLU A 113 7.01 -14.57 -0.94
C GLU A 113 6.56 -15.47 -2.10
N GLU A 114 7.50 -15.90 -2.95
CA GLU A 114 7.21 -16.57 -4.22
C GLU A 114 6.45 -17.88 -4.03
N THR A 115 6.68 -18.56 -2.91
CA THR A 115 6.04 -19.83 -2.57
C THR A 115 4.62 -19.68 -2.01
N GLN A 116 4.22 -18.47 -1.65
CA GLN A 116 2.89 -18.20 -1.11
C GLN A 116 1.86 -17.98 -2.21
N ALA A 117 0.70 -18.61 -2.06
CA ALA A 117 -0.44 -18.31 -2.92
C ALA A 117 -0.85 -16.83 -2.79
N VAL A 118 -1.28 -16.21 -3.88
CA VAL A 118 -1.77 -14.83 -3.87
C VAL A 118 -3.21 -14.84 -3.38
N ALA A 119 -3.37 -14.74 -2.08
CA ALA A 119 -4.67 -14.68 -1.41
C ALA A 119 -4.59 -13.75 -0.18
N ILE A 120 -5.59 -12.92 0.01
CA ILE A 120 -5.71 -12.01 1.15
C ILE A 120 -7.01 -12.34 1.87
N PRO A 121 -6.97 -12.88 3.10
CA PRO A 121 -8.18 -13.27 3.83
C PRO A 121 -9.18 -12.10 3.99
N GLY A 122 -10.43 -12.34 3.63
CA GLY A 122 -11.50 -11.34 3.68
C GLY A 122 -11.53 -10.35 2.53
N PHE A 123 -10.77 -10.64 1.46
CA PHE A 123 -10.76 -9.86 0.22
C PHE A 123 -10.94 -10.73 -1.01
N VAL A 124 -11.68 -10.22 -1.97
CA VAL A 124 -11.72 -10.75 -3.34
C VAL A 124 -10.67 -10.00 -4.16
N ILE A 125 -9.66 -10.71 -4.66
CA ILE A 125 -8.64 -10.12 -5.52
C ILE A 125 -9.25 -9.85 -6.90
N GLU A 126 -9.14 -8.61 -7.37
CA GLU A 126 -9.69 -8.17 -8.66
C GLU A 126 -8.60 -8.08 -9.73
N THR A 127 -7.41 -7.60 -9.39
CA THR A 127 -6.26 -7.55 -10.30
C THR A 127 -4.97 -7.93 -9.59
N VAL A 128 -4.06 -8.57 -10.31
CA VAL A 128 -2.67 -8.83 -9.89
C VAL A 128 -1.75 -8.48 -11.04
N GLU A 129 -0.73 -7.68 -10.77
CA GLU A 129 0.35 -7.39 -11.69
C GLU A 129 1.69 -7.75 -11.05
N ASP A 130 2.50 -8.52 -11.75
CA ASP A 130 3.87 -8.82 -11.33
C ASP A 130 4.80 -7.70 -11.79
N MET A 131 5.25 -6.90 -10.84
CA MET A 131 6.18 -5.79 -11.07
C MET A 131 7.61 -6.13 -10.66
N THR A 132 7.91 -7.40 -10.49
CA THR A 132 9.24 -7.86 -10.04
C THR A 132 10.40 -7.31 -10.86
N PRO A 133 10.34 -7.19 -12.22
CA PRO A 133 11.41 -6.59 -12.98
C PRO A 133 11.71 -5.14 -12.57
N LEU A 134 10.66 -4.32 -12.45
CA LEU A 134 10.76 -2.92 -12.05
C LEU A 134 11.24 -2.77 -10.60
N TRP A 135 10.78 -3.66 -9.72
CA TRP A 135 11.21 -3.69 -8.33
C TRP A 135 12.70 -4.07 -8.20
N ARG A 136 13.21 -4.98 -9.02
CA ARG A 136 14.62 -5.36 -9.00
C ARG A 136 15.53 -4.18 -9.36
N GLU A 137 15.15 -3.38 -10.34
CA GLU A 137 15.90 -2.16 -10.69
C GLU A 137 15.89 -1.17 -9.52
N TYR A 138 14.73 -0.90 -8.94
CA TYR A 138 14.58 -0.05 -7.77
C TYR A 138 15.38 -0.57 -6.57
N PHE A 139 15.36 -1.88 -6.31
CA PHE A 139 16.04 -2.51 -5.20
C PHE A 139 17.57 -2.44 -5.32
N LEU A 140 18.11 -2.61 -6.53
CA LEU A 140 19.54 -2.42 -6.79
C LEU A 140 19.99 -0.98 -6.54
N GLU A 141 19.18 -0.01 -6.95
CA GLU A 141 19.44 1.41 -6.68
C GLU A 141 19.38 1.71 -5.17
N ALA A 142 18.41 1.13 -4.45
CA ALA A 142 18.29 1.29 -3.00
C ALA A 142 19.49 0.67 -2.24
N ILE A 143 19.97 -0.50 -2.67
CA ILE A 143 21.20 -1.12 -2.12
C ILE A 143 22.40 -0.18 -2.32
N TRP A 144 22.56 0.35 -3.53
CA TRP A 144 23.68 1.23 -3.86
C TRP A 144 23.69 2.49 -3.01
N ASN A 145 22.52 3.04 -2.68
CA ASN A 145 22.36 4.23 -1.85
C ASN A 145 22.33 3.94 -0.34
N GLY A 146 22.40 2.69 0.09
CA GLY A 146 22.32 2.30 1.51
C GLY A 146 20.92 2.36 2.12
N ASP A 147 19.87 2.48 1.30
CA ASP A 147 18.47 2.64 1.71
C ASP A 147 17.69 1.31 1.69
N CYS A 148 18.39 0.17 1.65
CA CYS A 148 17.76 -1.14 1.48
C CYS A 148 17.25 -1.72 2.79
N VAL A 149 16.00 -2.19 2.80
CA VAL A 149 15.50 -3.09 3.84
C VAL A 149 15.93 -4.52 3.48
N PRO A 150 16.74 -5.19 4.31
CA PRO A 150 17.23 -6.52 4.00
C PRO A 150 16.07 -7.53 3.96
N LEU A 151 16.02 -8.31 2.89
CA LEU A 151 15.12 -9.46 2.79
C LEU A 151 15.76 -10.71 3.44
N PRO A 152 14.95 -11.62 3.99
CA PRO A 152 15.45 -12.85 4.59
C PRO A 152 16.24 -13.68 3.58
N ARG A 153 17.39 -14.21 4.01
CA ARG A 153 18.22 -15.10 3.20
C ARG A 153 17.48 -16.42 2.92
N GLY A 154 17.64 -16.95 1.71
CA GLY A 154 17.07 -18.24 1.31
C GLY A 154 15.59 -18.19 0.90
N LYS A 155 14.95 -17.04 0.97
CA LYS A 155 13.60 -16.81 0.45
C LYS A 155 13.64 -16.04 -0.86
N LYS A 156 12.72 -16.38 -1.77
CA LYS A 156 12.52 -15.64 -3.02
C LYS A 156 11.26 -14.80 -2.93
N PHE A 157 11.34 -13.61 -3.46
CA PHE A 157 10.24 -12.65 -3.46
C PHE A 157 9.92 -12.18 -4.87
N ARG A 158 8.65 -11.95 -5.10
CA ARG A 158 8.11 -11.14 -6.19
C ARG A 158 7.69 -9.79 -5.63
N TYR A 159 7.51 -8.81 -6.47
CA TYR A 159 6.83 -7.56 -6.13
C TYR A 159 5.50 -7.50 -6.85
N LEU A 160 4.41 -7.50 -6.11
CA LEU A 160 3.07 -7.57 -6.65
C LEU A 160 2.31 -6.27 -6.43
N ALA A 161 1.60 -5.84 -7.47
CA ALA A 161 0.58 -4.80 -7.38
C ALA A 161 -0.80 -5.46 -7.45
N ILE A 162 -1.59 -5.28 -6.41
CA ILE A 162 -2.88 -5.94 -6.23
C ILE A 162 -3.96 -4.89 -5.99
N THR A 163 -5.09 -5.01 -6.70
CA THR A 163 -6.33 -4.41 -6.26
C THR A 163 -7.28 -5.49 -5.79
N ALA A 164 -7.93 -5.25 -4.66
CA ALA A 164 -8.84 -6.19 -4.06
C ALA A 164 -10.05 -5.47 -3.47
N ARG A 165 -11.16 -6.17 -3.36
CA ARG A 165 -12.40 -5.67 -2.77
C ARG A 165 -12.68 -6.40 -1.46
N LYS A 166 -13.00 -5.63 -0.41
CA LYS A 166 -13.44 -6.21 0.86
C LYS A 166 -14.67 -7.09 0.65
N GLU A 167 -14.63 -8.33 1.14
CA GLU A 167 -15.80 -9.20 1.22
C GLU A 167 -16.82 -8.62 2.21
N ASN A 168 -18.09 -8.81 1.89
CA ASN A 168 -19.21 -8.38 2.75
C ASN A 168 -19.29 -9.20 4.03
#